data_349dbf94c3bdf9f1cc1a4371909845a0
#
_entry.id   349dbf94c3bdf9f1cc1a4371909845a0
#
_cell.length_a   1.000
_cell.length_b   1.000
_cell.length_c   1.000
_cell.angle_alpha   90.00
_cell.angle_beta   90.00
_cell.angle_gamma   90.00
#
_symmetry.space_group_name_H-M   'P 1'
#
loop_
_entity.id
_entity.type
_entity.pdbx_description
1 polymer ?
#
loop_
_entity_poly.entity_id
_entity_poly.type
_entity_poly.pdbx_seq_one_letter_code
_entity_poly.pdbx_strand_id
1 'polypeptide(L)'
;DHRRRGEEIPDEILQKAIKTYRGNFLDDFPADTFSWVEIEQQHLSAVFEQIADLYSEQLCVKYDYWKAVAVCNEILSCDARMEVIHRRAMQCYASLGMAHKVEAQYNLCCKMLEQEFNSKPSPETVRLYEQIVKKVA
;
A
#
# COMPACT_ATOMS: atom_id res chain seq x y z
N ASP A 1 0.25 -0.42 -21.52
CA ASP A 1 -0.06 -0.03 -20.15
C ASP A 1 -1.37 0.75 -20.11
N HIS A 2 -2.36 0.17 -19.46
CA HIS A 2 -3.71 0.73 -19.38
C HIS A 2 -3.72 2.13 -18.75
N ARG A 3 -2.85 2.36 -17.79
CA ARG A 3 -2.78 3.64 -17.09
C ARG A 3 -2.44 4.79 -18.04
N ARG A 4 -1.55 4.56 -18.99
CA ARG A 4 -1.12 5.58 -19.95
C ARG A 4 -2.21 6.03 -20.88
N ARG A 5 -3.18 5.15 -21.11
CA ARG A 5 -4.30 5.43 -22.01
C ARG A 5 -5.49 6.05 -21.31
N GLY A 6 -5.33 6.31 -20.01
CA GLY A 6 -6.44 6.80 -19.20
C GLY A 6 -7.48 5.75 -18.91
N GLU A 7 -7.21 4.50 -19.24
CA GLU A 7 -8.10 3.40 -18.96
C GLU A 7 -7.97 2.94 -17.52
N GLU A 8 -9.09 2.63 -16.91
CA GLU A 8 -9.14 2.09 -15.58
C GLU A 8 -8.90 0.59 -15.62
N ILE A 9 -8.03 0.10 -14.74
CA ILE A 9 -7.86 -1.34 -14.59
C ILE A 9 -9.01 -1.86 -13.72
N PRO A 10 -9.71 -2.91 -14.15
CA PRO A 10 -10.80 -3.44 -13.34
C PRO A 10 -10.34 -3.87 -11.95
N ASP A 11 -11.12 -3.52 -10.94
CA ASP A 11 -10.83 -3.86 -9.54
C ASP A 11 -10.60 -5.35 -9.36
N GLU A 12 -11.36 -6.17 -10.06
CA GLU A 12 -11.25 -7.63 -9.98
C GLU A 12 -9.86 -8.13 -10.33
N ILE A 13 -9.26 -7.54 -11.36
CA ILE A 13 -7.91 -7.91 -11.80
C ILE A 13 -6.88 -7.50 -10.74
N LEU A 14 -7.01 -6.29 -10.23
CA LEU A 14 -6.09 -5.76 -9.22
C LEU A 14 -6.19 -6.56 -7.93
N GLN A 15 -7.41 -6.85 -7.50
CA GLN A 15 -7.64 -7.64 -6.30
C GLN A 15 -7.08 -9.05 -6.43
N LYS A 16 -7.25 -9.67 -7.61
CA LYS A 16 -6.70 -10.98 -7.88
C LYS A 16 -5.18 -10.99 -7.82
N ALA A 17 -4.56 -9.94 -8.37
CA ALA A 17 -3.10 -9.81 -8.34
C ALA A 17 -2.57 -9.73 -6.91
N ILE A 18 -3.25 -8.97 -6.05
CA ILE A 18 -2.88 -8.84 -4.63
C ILE A 18 -3.02 -10.20 -3.94
N LYS A 19 -4.09 -10.91 -4.18
CA LYS A 19 -4.31 -12.24 -3.59
C LYS A 19 -3.27 -13.24 -4.06
N THR A 20 -2.88 -13.16 -5.33
CA THR A 20 -1.85 -14.04 -5.89
C THR A 20 -0.51 -13.80 -5.20
N TYR A 21 -0.14 -12.54 -4.98
CA TYR A 21 1.09 -12.21 -4.26
C TYR A 21 1.04 -12.74 -2.82
N ARG A 22 -0.09 -12.53 -2.14
CA ARG A 22 -0.30 -13.02 -0.78
C ARG A 22 -0.25 -14.54 -0.67
N GLY A 23 -0.66 -15.23 -1.73
CA GLY A 23 -0.73 -16.67 -1.76
C GLY A 23 0.61 -17.38 -1.70
N ASN A 24 1.68 -16.62 -1.61
CA ASN A 24 3.02 -17.15 -1.40
C ASN A 24 3.54 -17.96 -2.57
N PHE A 25 3.75 -17.26 -3.65
CA PHE A 25 4.27 -17.75 -4.92
C PHE A 25 5.43 -18.75 -4.77
N LEU A 26 6.31 -18.52 -3.76
CA LEU A 26 7.51 -19.33 -3.59
C LEU A 26 7.24 -20.76 -3.11
N ASP A 27 6.11 -20.99 -2.46
CA ASP A 27 5.78 -22.29 -1.92
C ASP A 27 5.57 -23.36 -3.02
N ASP A 28 5.29 -22.90 -4.24
CA ASP A 28 5.00 -23.78 -5.36
C ASP A 28 6.26 -24.23 -6.11
N PHE A 29 7.44 -23.78 -5.69
CA PHE A 29 8.69 -24.05 -6.41
C PHE A 29 9.64 -24.96 -5.65
N PRO A 30 10.34 -25.88 -6.38
CA PRO A 30 11.37 -26.70 -5.77
C PRO A 30 12.56 -25.87 -5.29
N ALA A 31 13.28 -26.39 -4.30
CA ALA A 31 14.42 -25.70 -3.73
C ALA A 31 15.56 -25.44 -4.72
N ASP A 32 15.68 -26.27 -5.74
CA ASP A 32 16.75 -26.13 -6.74
C ASP A 32 16.52 -25.00 -7.75
N THR A 33 15.33 -24.40 -7.75
CA THR A 33 15.05 -23.24 -8.60
C THR A 33 15.29 -21.92 -7.85
N PHE A 34 15.92 -21.99 -6.70
CA PHE A 34 16.02 -20.88 -5.76
C PHE A 34 16.57 -19.57 -6.37
N SER A 35 17.67 -19.65 -7.11
CA SER A 35 18.28 -18.45 -7.70
C SER A 35 17.36 -17.74 -8.68
N TRP A 36 16.69 -18.54 -9.52
CA TRP A 36 15.75 -18.01 -10.48
C TRP A 36 14.53 -17.41 -9.79
N VAL A 37 14.04 -18.09 -8.76
CA VAL A 37 12.88 -17.65 -7.99
C VAL A 37 13.17 -16.35 -7.27
N GLU A 38 14.40 -16.14 -6.77
CA GLU A 38 14.78 -14.87 -6.13
C GLU A 38 14.62 -13.69 -7.07
N ILE A 39 15.10 -13.83 -8.31
CA ILE A 39 15.00 -12.78 -9.32
C ILE A 39 13.52 -12.50 -9.63
N GLU A 40 12.74 -13.55 -9.81
CA GLU A 40 11.30 -13.40 -10.07
C GLU A 40 10.57 -12.80 -8.88
N GLN A 41 10.98 -13.13 -7.68
CA GLN A 41 10.39 -12.56 -6.47
C GLN A 41 10.62 -11.06 -6.39
N GLN A 42 11.83 -10.59 -6.71
CA GLN A 42 12.12 -9.16 -6.73
C GLN A 42 11.28 -8.45 -7.78
N HIS A 43 11.13 -9.06 -8.94
CA HIS A 43 10.29 -8.52 -10.00
C HIS A 43 8.83 -8.45 -9.55
N LEU A 44 8.34 -9.51 -8.93
CA LEU A 44 6.97 -9.56 -8.43
C LEU A 44 6.71 -8.53 -7.34
N SER A 45 7.69 -8.29 -6.48
CA SER A 45 7.58 -7.25 -5.45
C SER A 45 7.38 -5.87 -6.07
N ALA A 46 8.18 -5.56 -7.10
CA ALA A 46 8.05 -4.27 -7.80
C ALA A 46 6.69 -4.14 -8.47
N VAL A 47 6.24 -5.19 -9.13
CA VAL A 47 4.92 -5.21 -9.77
C VAL A 47 3.82 -5.07 -8.72
N PHE A 48 3.96 -5.77 -7.60
CA PHE A 48 2.98 -5.70 -6.52
C PHE A 48 2.85 -4.27 -5.98
N GLU A 49 3.98 -3.59 -5.78
CA GLU A 49 3.97 -2.20 -5.30
C GLU A 49 3.23 -1.29 -6.27
N GLN A 50 3.44 -1.45 -7.57
CA GLN A 50 2.76 -0.66 -8.59
C GLN A 50 1.26 -0.93 -8.59
N ILE A 51 0.87 -2.20 -8.50
CA ILE A 51 -0.54 -2.59 -8.48
C ILE A 51 -1.22 -2.07 -7.22
N ALA A 52 -0.56 -2.20 -6.08
CA ALA A 52 -1.09 -1.75 -4.80
C ALA A 52 -1.35 -0.24 -4.82
N ASP A 53 -0.37 0.53 -5.33
CA ASP A 53 -0.51 1.97 -5.45
C ASP A 53 -1.68 2.33 -6.37
N LEU A 54 -1.73 1.72 -7.54
CA LEU A 54 -2.75 2.00 -8.53
C LEU A 54 -4.16 1.67 -8.03
N TYR A 55 -4.32 0.49 -7.45
CA TYR A 55 -5.62 0.04 -6.97
C TYR A 55 -6.15 0.94 -5.85
N SER A 56 -5.30 1.21 -4.85
CA SER A 56 -5.72 2.06 -3.75
C SER A 56 -6.04 3.48 -4.22
N GLU A 57 -5.28 3.99 -5.20
CA GLU A 57 -5.56 5.30 -5.80
C GLU A 57 -6.90 5.32 -6.51
N GLN A 58 -7.21 4.28 -7.29
CA GLN A 58 -8.49 4.18 -7.99
C GLN A 58 -9.68 4.21 -7.03
N LEU A 59 -9.56 3.52 -5.92
CA LEU A 59 -10.62 3.49 -4.92
C LEU A 59 -10.82 4.87 -4.29
N CYS A 60 -9.75 5.59 -4.05
CA CYS A 60 -9.83 6.96 -3.51
C CYS A 60 -10.47 7.90 -4.52
N VAL A 61 -10.13 7.78 -5.79
CA VAL A 61 -10.72 8.60 -6.86
C VAL A 61 -12.22 8.37 -6.96
N LYS A 62 -12.66 7.14 -6.71
CA LYS A 62 -14.08 6.79 -6.72
C LYS A 62 -14.81 7.12 -5.41
N TYR A 63 -14.10 7.71 -4.45
CA TYR A 63 -14.63 8.01 -3.11
C TYR A 63 -15.06 6.78 -2.32
N ASP A 64 -14.54 5.61 -2.67
CA ASP A 64 -14.84 4.36 -1.96
C ASP A 64 -13.81 4.16 -0.83
N TYR A 65 -13.87 5.05 0.16
CA TYR A 65 -12.87 5.12 1.22
C TYR A 65 -12.86 3.90 2.13
N TRP A 66 -14.02 3.30 2.40
CA TRP A 66 -14.09 2.11 3.23
C TRP A 66 -13.36 0.94 2.58
N LYS A 67 -13.60 0.74 1.29
CA LYS A 67 -12.91 -0.30 0.54
C LYS A 67 -11.43 0.02 0.40
N ALA A 68 -11.10 1.30 0.17
CA ALA A 68 -9.71 1.72 0.07
C ALA A 68 -8.93 1.43 1.35
N VAL A 69 -9.51 1.70 2.51
CA VAL A 69 -8.88 1.40 3.80
C VAL A 69 -8.67 -0.11 3.95
N ALA A 70 -9.68 -0.91 3.61
CA ALA A 70 -9.59 -2.36 3.71
C ALA A 70 -8.47 -2.89 2.83
N VAL A 71 -8.36 -2.36 1.59
CA VAL A 71 -7.31 -2.76 0.66
C VAL A 71 -5.94 -2.33 1.16
N CYS A 72 -5.81 -1.10 1.68
CA CYS A 72 -4.55 -0.62 2.25
C CYS A 72 -4.09 -1.53 3.39
N ASN A 73 -4.99 -1.91 4.27
CA ASN A 73 -4.65 -2.80 5.39
C ASN A 73 -4.21 -4.18 4.89
N GLU A 74 -4.87 -4.68 3.86
CA GLU A 74 -4.49 -5.95 3.25
C GLU A 74 -3.09 -5.87 2.61
N ILE A 75 -2.81 -4.79 1.89
CA ILE A 75 -1.49 -4.56 1.29
C ILE A 75 -0.43 -4.46 2.38
N LEU A 76 -0.68 -3.71 3.44
CA LEU A 76 0.28 -3.53 4.52
C LEU A 76 0.50 -4.81 5.31
N SER A 77 -0.44 -5.74 5.29
CA SER A 77 -0.23 -7.04 5.90
C SER A 77 0.77 -7.87 5.11
N CYS A 78 0.93 -7.58 3.80
CA CYS A 78 1.93 -8.23 2.97
C CYS A 78 3.28 -7.53 3.07
N ASP A 79 3.28 -6.19 3.11
CA ASP A 79 4.50 -5.39 3.20
C ASP A 79 4.19 -4.08 3.93
N ALA A 80 4.46 -4.06 5.22
CA ALA A 80 4.18 -2.91 6.07
C ALA A 80 5.13 -1.74 5.86
N ARG A 81 6.12 -1.88 4.97
CA ARG A 81 7.11 -0.84 4.70
C ARG A 81 6.68 0.13 3.61
N MET A 82 5.57 -0.12 2.93
CA MET A 82 5.10 0.70 1.80
C MET A 82 4.55 2.03 2.29
N GLU A 83 5.41 3.03 2.34
CA GLU A 83 5.06 4.35 2.86
C GLU A 83 3.91 5.01 2.10
N VAL A 84 3.84 4.84 0.79
CA VAL A 84 2.77 5.40 -0.02
C VAL A 84 1.40 4.87 0.43
N ILE A 85 1.34 3.61 0.84
CA ILE A 85 0.10 2.99 1.28
C ILE A 85 -0.29 3.49 2.67
N HIS A 86 0.68 3.71 3.55
CA HIS A 86 0.40 4.35 4.84
C HIS A 86 -0.22 5.73 4.64
N ARG A 87 0.33 6.53 3.71
CA ARG A 87 -0.21 7.85 3.40
C ARG A 87 -1.63 7.76 2.87
N ARG A 88 -1.86 6.79 1.98
CA ARG A 88 -3.20 6.62 1.40
C ARG A 88 -4.23 6.22 2.45
N ALA A 89 -3.84 5.33 3.37
CA ALA A 89 -4.70 4.95 4.49
C ALA A 89 -5.04 6.17 5.35
N MET A 90 -4.05 7.01 5.65
CA MET A 90 -4.28 8.23 6.42
C MET A 90 -5.29 9.16 5.73
N GLN A 91 -5.15 9.33 4.42
CA GLN A 91 -6.09 10.16 3.65
C GLN A 91 -7.50 9.61 3.72
N CYS A 92 -7.64 8.30 3.60
CA CYS A 92 -8.95 7.66 3.65
C CYS A 92 -9.58 7.78 5.04
N TYR A 93 -8.81 7.56 6.09
CA TYR A 93 -9.30 7.74 7.45
C TYR A 93 -9.73 9.18 7.71
N ALA A 94 -8.95 10.14 7.19
CA ALA A 94 -9.31 11.55 7.33
C ALA A 94 -10.62 11.85 6.62
N SER A 95 -10.80 11.31 5.42
CA SER A 95 -12.03 11.49 4.65
C SER A 95 -13.23 10.86 5.34
N LEU A 96 -13.01 9.80 6.12
CA LEU A 96 -14.05 9.13 6.90
C LEU A 96 -14.28 9.78 8.27
N GLY A 97 -13.52 10.83 8.59
CA GLY A 97 -13.67 11.52 9.87
C GLY A 97 -13.07 10.77 11.06
N MET A 98 -12.12 9.89 10.81
CA MET A 98 -11.52 9.03 11.84
C MET A 98 -10.14 9.52 12.25
N ALA A 99 -10.10 10.68 12.93
CA ALA A 99 -8.84 11.34 13.28
C ALA A 99 -7.89 10.46 14.10
N HIS A 100 -8.42 9.70 15.04
CA HIS A 100 -7.58 8.83 15.87
C HIS A 100 -6.93 7.69 15.05
N LYS A 101 -7.59 7.27 13.97
CA LYS A 101 -7.02 6.27 13.07
C LYS A 101 -5.92 6.85 12.21
N VAL A 102 -6.02 8.14 11.85
CA VAL A 102 -4.96 8.85 11.13
C VAL A 102 -3.69 8.85 11.99
N GLU A 103 -3.81 9.24 13.26
CA GLU A 103 -2.68 9.27 14.17
C GLU A 103 -2.06 7.88 14.35
N ALA A 104 -2.90 6.87 14.56
CA ALA A 104 -2.43 5.50 14.72
C ALA A 104 -1.67 5.01 13.48
N GLN A 105 -2.18 5.35 12.29
CA GLN A 105 -1.54 4.96 11.04
C GLN A 105 -0.18 5.65 10.86
N TYR A 106 -0.11 6.94 11.21
CA TYR A 106 1.14 7.68 11.13
C TYR A 106 2.19 7.10 12.08
N ASN A 107 1.80 6.80 13.32
CA ASN A 107 2.69 6.22 14.31
C ASN A 107 3.19 4.84 13.87
N LEU A 108 2.32 4.04 13.27
CA LEU A 108 2.69 2.74 12.74
C LEU A 108 3.71 2.88 11.62
N CYS A 109 3.50 3.84 10.72
CA CYS A 109 4.44 4.13 9.64
C CYS A 109 5.82 4.50 10.19
N CYS A 110 5.87 5.41 11.16
CA CYS A 110 7.12 5.83 11.79
C CYS A 110 7.85 4.64 12.40
N LYS A 111 7.11 3.79 13.11
CA LYS A 111 7.68 2.63 13.78
C LYS A 111 8.25 1.63 12.77
N MET A 112 7.52 1.36 11.70
CA MET A 112 7.97 0.41 10.69
C MET A 112 9.22 0.90 9.96
N LEU A 113 9.27 2.19 9.62
CA LEU A 113 10.44 2.75 8.94
C LEU A 113 11.66 2.76 9.85
N GLU A 114 11.47 3.03 11.13
CA GLU A 114 12.58 2.98 12.10
C GLU A 114 13.11 1.56 12.24
N GLN A 115 12.24 0.59 12.40
CA GLN A 115 12.64 -0.80 12.60
C GLN A 115 13.28 -1.43 11.37
N GLU A 116 12.74 -1.14 10.18
CA GLU A 116 13.22 -1.80 8.95
C GLU A 116 14.36 -1.07 8.28
N PHE A 117 14.40 0.25 8.35
CA PHE A 117 15.38 1.05 7.63
C PHE A 117 16.16 2.01 8.52
N ASN A 118 15.89 2.03 9.80
CA ASN A 118 16.49 2.99 10.72
C ASN A 118 16.36 4.42 10.19
N SER A 119 15.18 4.74 9.68
CA SER A 119 14.93 6.03 9.04
C SER A 119 13.64 6.65 9.55
N LYS A 120 13.45 7.91 9.21
CA LYS A 120 12.23 8.66 9.55
C LYS A 120 11.31 8.70 8.33
N PRO A 121 10.02 9.02 8.52
CA PRO A 121 9.11 9.19 7.38
C PRO A 121 9.63 10.27 6.42
N SER A 122 9.28 10.13 5.14
CA SER A 122 9.64 11.12 4.15
C SER A 122 8.95 12.45 4.44
N PRO A 123 9.48 13.58 3.93
CA PRO A 123 8.82 14.88 4.09
C PRO A 123 7.38 14.89 3.60
N GLU A 124 7.08 14.11 2.57
CA GLU A 124 5.71 14.00 2.04
C GLU A 124 4.75 13.44 3.09
N THR A 125 5.17 12.42 3.80
CA THR A 125 4.35 11.79 4.83
C THR A 125 4.13 12.73 6.01
N VAL A 126 5.19 13.39 6.44
CA VAL A 126 5.12 14.34 7.56
C VAL A 126 4.17 15.50 7.21
N ARG A 127 4.32 16.06 6.01
CA ARG A 127 3.48 17.17 5.57
C ARG A 127 2.01 16.76 5.47
N LEU A 128 1.76 15.57 4.95
CA LEU A 128 0.39 15.07 4.85
C LEU A 128 -0.25 14.95 6.23
N TYR A 129 0.48 14.35 7.16
CA TYR A 129 -0.03 14.19 8.52
C TYR A 129 -0.33 15.54 9.17
N GLU A 130 0.60 16.50 9.03
CA GLU A 130 0.42 17.83 9.59
C GLU A 130 -0.79 18.54 8.97
N GLN A 131 -0.98 18.41 7.67
CA GLN A 131 -2.13 18.98 6.98
C GLN A 131 -3.45 18.40 7.49
N ILE A 132 -3.48 17.08 7.66
CA ILE A 132 -4.69 16.41 8.15
C ILE A 132 -5.01 16.86 9.58
N VAL A 133 -4.02 16.87 10.45
CA VAL A 133 -4.19 17.26 11.85
C VAL A 133 -4.70 18.71 11.93
N LYS A 134 -4.17 19.57 11.08
CA LYS A 134 -4.56 20.97 11.03
C LYS A 134 -6.03 21.15 10.65
N LYS A 135 -6.51 20.34 9.68
CA LYS A 135 -7.89 20.41 9.22
C LYS A 135 -8.88 19.86 10.25
N VAL A 136 -8.46 18.86 11.01
CA VAL A 136 -9.33 18.17 11.97
C VAL A 136 -9.35 18.91 13.31
N ALA A 137 -8.31 19.68 13.60
CA ALA A 137 -8.26 20.51 14.79
C ALA A 137 -9.06 21.78 14.57
#